data_ad122b5fb65f6e6788f09996fec7b492
#
_entry.id   ad122b5fb65f6e6788f09996fec7b492
#
_cell.length_a   1.000
_cell.length_b   1.000
_cell.length_c   1.000
_cell.angle_alpha   90.00
_cell.angle_beta   90.00
_cell.angle_gamma   90.00
#
_symmetry.space_group_name_H-M   'P 1'
#
loop_
_entity.id
_entity.type
_entity.pdbx_description
1 polymer ?
#
loop_
_entity_poly.entity_id
_entity_poly.type
_entity_poly.pdbx_seq_one_letter_code
_entity_poly.pdbx_strand_id
1 'polypeptide(L)'
;MTAGRTSAVEKEAAKKKEWRPISYWPFIVPAMVVVLAVIIFPWAYTIWMSLHEWKVGSPPTFVGLANYLRLPTDARFVESVWHTLVYTALSVALPLILGTLAAVIFNTKFPLRGFFRGLFILPMMATPVAIALVWTMMFHPQLGILNYLLSMVGLPPSLWVFHPATAIPSLVLVETWQWTPLVMLIVLGGLTAIPSEPYESAQIDGATPWQTFRYISLPMIMPFLFIAAMIRMIDAVKSFDIIFAITQGGPGSASETINLYLYSVAFVYYDVGYASAIVVVFFALIIALAGALLHLRQRTHWNDAGGSA
;
A
#
# COMPACT_ATOMS: atom_id res chain seq x y z
N MET A 1 0.04 -79.52 -19.04
CA MET A 1 0.21 -78.36 -20.00
C MET A 1 -0.42 -77.04 -19.43
N THR A 2 -0.01 -76.54 -18.27
CA THR A 2 -0.63 -75.36 -17.64
C THR A 2 0.40 -74.39 -17.01
N ALA A 3 1.70 -74.61 -17.16
CA ALA A 3 2.73 -73.77 -16.52
C ALA A 3 3.31 -72.66 -17.39
N GLY A 4 2.89 -72.51 -18.65
CA GLY A 4 3.45 -71.53 -19.60
C GLY A 4 2.67 -70.22 -19.78
N ARG A 5 1.43 -70.11 -19.25
CA ARG A 5 0.57 -68.95 -19.44
C ARG A 5 0.67 -67.88 -18.35
N THR A 6 1.14 -68.20 -17.17
CA THR A 6 1.28 -67.25 -16.05
C THR A 6 2.49 -66.35 -16.19
N SER A 7 3.57 -66.80 -16.85
CA SER A 7 4.79 -65.94 -17.00
C SER A 7 4.69 -64.84 -18.03
N ALA A 8 3.78 -64.95 -19.01
CA ALA A 8 3.58 -63.90 -20.02
C ALA A 8 2.74 -62.76 -19.49
N VAL A 9 1.71 -63.04 -18.68
CA VAL A 9 0.83 -62.03 -18.07
C VAL A 9 1.56 -61.24 -16.97
N GLU A 10 2.44 -61.95 -16.19
CA GLU A 10 3.29 -61.26 -15.20
C GLU A 10 4.37 -60.35 -15.83
N LYS A 11 4.90 -60.71 -17.00
CA LYS A 11 5.86 -59.87 -17.73
C LYS A 11 5.23 -58.67 -18.40
N GLU A 12 3.94 -58.75 -18.74
CA GLU A 12 3.21 -57.61 -19.32
C GLU A 12 2.73 -56.59 -18.24
N ALA A 13 2.40 -57.09 -17.04
CA ALA A 13 2.10 -56.24 -15.87
C ALA A 13 3.33 -55.51 -15.32
N ALA A 14 4.53 -55.98 -15.59
CA ALA A 14 5.80 -55.40 -15.12
C ALA A 14 6.33 -54.26 -16.00
N LYS A 15 5.69 -53.91 -17.12
CA LYS A 15 5.92 -52.66 -17.79
C LYS A 15 5.25 -51.51 -16.98
N LYS A 16 5.75 -51.26 -15.76
CA LYS A 16 5.50 -49.99 -15.07
C LYS A 16 5.85 -48.90 -16.05
N LYS A 17 4.80 -48.21 -16.53
CA LYS A 17 4.91 -47.01 -17.33
C LYS A 17 5.82 -46.07 -16.53
N GLU A 18 7.11 -46.03 -16.89
CA GLU A 18 8.05 -45.08 -16.29
C GLU A 18 7.47 -43.70 -16.55
N TRP A 19 6.89 -43.09 -15.52
CA TRP A 19 6.49 -41.70 -15.53
C TRP A 19 7.76 -40.88 -15.73
N ARG A 20 8.06 -40.54 -16.97
CA ARG A 20 9.11 -39.54 -17.22
C ARG A 20 8.61 -38.27 -16.57
N PRO A 21 9.37 -37.68 -15.64
CA PRO A 21 8.98 -36.41 -15.03
C PRO A 21 8.78 -35.42 -16.17
N ILE A 22 7.57 -34.88 -16.25
CA ILE A 22 7.26 -33.86 -17.25
C ILE A 22 8.18 -32.68 -16.95
N SER A 23 9.03 -32.33 -17.91
CA SER A 23 9.88 -31.14 -17.78
C SER A 23 8.99 -29.93 -17.93
N TYR A 24 8.82 -29.17 -16.86
CA TYR A 24 8.04 -27.92 -16.84
C TYR A 24 8.83 -26.71 -17.37
N TRP A 25 10.12 -26.88 -17.62
CA TRP A 25 10.98 -25.81 -18.11
C TRP A 25 10.49 -25.11 -19.38
N PRO A 26 9.99 -25.79 -20.41
CA PRO A 26 9.48 -25.13 -21.60
C PRO A 26 8.31 -24.18 -21.32
N PHE A 27 7.54 -24.41 -20.26
CA PHE A 27 6.43 -23.55 -19.87
C PHE A 27 6.86 -22.40 -18.94
N ILE A 28 7.92 -22.59 -18.16
CA ILE A 28 8.43 -21.61 -17.21
C ILE A 28 9.40 -20.62 -17.89
N VAL A 29 10.24 -21.09 -18.83
CA VAL A 29 11.27 -20.28 -19.48
C VAL A 29 10.72 -19.03 -20.16
N PRO A 30 9.63 -19.04 -20.94
CA PRO A 30 9.10 -17.83 -21.56
C PRO A 30 8.70 -16.78 -20.51
N ALA A 31 8.04 -17.19 -19.43
CA ALA A 31 7.68 -16.28 -18.34
C ALA A 31 8.93 -15.73 -17.62
N MET A 32 9.92 -16.56 -17.37
CA MET A 32 11.20 -16.13 -16.78
C MET A 32 11.94 -15.13 -17.67
N VAL A 33 11.98 -15.34 -18.99
CA VAL A 33 12.60 -14.40 -19.93
C VAL A 33 11.92 -13.04 -19.87
N VAL A 34 10.58 -13.00 -19.85
CA VAL A 34 9.83 -11.74 -19.72
C VAL A 34 10.14 -11.06 -18.39
N VAL A 35 10.13 -11.80 -17.27
CA VAL A 35 10.47 -11.25 -15.94
C VAL A 35 11.89 -10.68 -15.91
N LEU A 36 12.87 -11.41 -16.46
CA LEU A 36 14.26 -10.96 -16.53
C LEU A 36 14.39 -9.69 -17.40
N ALA A 37 13.72 -9.66 -18.55
CA ALA A 37 13.79 -8.52 -19.47
C ALA A 37 13.09 -7.28 -18.91
N VAL A 38 11.92 -7.43 -18.26
CA VAL A 38 11.07 -6.29 -17.85
C VAL A 38 11.37 -5.82 -16.43
N ILE A 39 11.86 -6.71 -15.55
CA ILE A 39 12.15 -6.37 -14.16
C ILE A 39 13.66 -6.26 -13.91
N ILE A 40 14.41 -7.32 -14.17
CA ILE A 40 15.82 -7.38 -13.77
C ILE A 40 16.68 -6.42 -14.61
N PHE A 41 16.48 -6.37 -15.92
CA PHE A 41 17.26 -5.49 -16.78
C PHE A 41 17.08 -3.99 -16.43
N PRO A 42 15.85 -3.43 -16.29
CA PRO A 42 15.69 -2.04 -15.89
C PRO A 42 16.27 -1.74 -14.50
N TRP A 43 16.16 -2.67 -13.55
CA TRP A 43 16.76 -2.50 -12.23
C TRP A 43 18.30 -2.47 -12.28
N ALA A 44 18.91 -3.41 -13.01
CA ALA A 44 20.36 -3.44 -13.21
C ALA A 44 20.85 -2.16 -13.90
N TYR A 45 20.11 -1.68 -14.90
CA TYR A 45 20.40 -0.44 -15.60
C TYR A 45 20.26 0.78 -14.66
N THR A 46 19.21 0.86 -13.86
CA THR A 46 19.03 1.95 -12.88
C THR A 46 20.16 1.98 -11.85
N ILE A 47 20.57 0.82 -11.33
CA ILE A 47 21.71 0.73 -10.39
C ILE A 47 23.01 1.17 -11.09
N TRP A 48 23.22 0.75 -12.35
CA TRP A 48 24.39 1.18 -13.11
C TRP A 48 24.38 2.69 -13.34
N MET A 49 23.25 3.28 -13.73
CA MET A 49 23.08 4.71 -13.94
C MET A 49 23.26 5.52 -12.66
N SER A 50 22.86 5.00 -11.52
CA SER A 50 23.02 5.68 -10.23
C SER A 50 24.49 5.94 -9.84
N LEU A 51 25.43 5.18 -10.43
CA LEU A 51 26.87 5.32 -10.24
C LEU A 51 27.50 6.28 -11.26
N HIS A 52 26.71 6.87 -12.16
CA HIS A 52 27.17 7.80 -13.18
C HIS A 52 26.54 9.19 -12.98
N GLU A 53 27.32 10.23 -13.23
CA GLU A 53 26.77 11.55 -13.50
C GLU A 53 26.30 11.58 -14.95
N TRP A 54 25.01 11.74 -15.13
CA TRP A 54 24.41 11.82 -16.46
C TRP A 54 23.21 12.75 -16.46
N LYS A 55 23.36 13.82 -17.23
CA LYS A 55 22.26 14.71 -17.63
C LYS A 55 21.98 14.52 -19.12
N VAL A 56 20.71 14.58 -19.50
CA VAL A 56 20.33 14.45 -20.91
C VAL A 56 21.07 15.51 -21.75
N GLY A 57 21.73 15.06 -22.82
CA GLY A 57 22.56 15.91 -23.70
C GLY A 57 24.08 15.83 -23.41
N SER A 58 24.50 15.13 -22.35
CA SER A 58 25.92 14.85 -22.07
C SER A 58 26.19 13.34 -22.02
N PRO A 59 27.42 12.87 -22.29
CA PRO A 59 27.76 11.47 -22.11
C PRO A 59 27.79 11.12 -20.59
N PRO A 60 27.38 9.89 -20.20
CA PRO A 60 27.48 9.45 -18.81
C PRO A 60 28.94 9.30 -18.39
N THR A 61 29.29 9.84 -17.22
CA THR A 61 30.62 9.73 -16.61
C THR A 61 30.54 8.97 -15.30
N PHE A 62 31.42 8.01 -15.10
CA PHE A 62 31.43 7.23 -13.86
C PHE A 62 31.91 8.07 -12.66
N VAL A 63 31.06 8.20 -11.63
CA VAL A 63 31.34 8.99 -10.41
C VAL A 63 31.25 8.17 -9.13
N GLY A 64 31.07 6.85 -9.25
CA GLY A 64 30.93 5.96 -8.10
C GLY A 64 29.73 6.34 -7.22
N LEU A 65 29.96 6.57 -5.93
CA LEU A 65 28.92 6.87 -4.95
C LEU A 65 28.59 8.37 -4.79
N ALA A 66 29.11 9.25 -5.63
CA ALA A 66 28.92 10.71 -5.49
C ALA A 66 27.43 11.11 -5.46
N ASN A 67 26.59 10.50 -6.29
CA ASN A 67 25.14 10.75 -6.26
C ASN A 67 24.51 10.39 -4.90
N TYR A 68 24.95 9.31 -4.28
CA TYR A 68 24.47 8.90 -2.94
C TYR A 68 24.95 9.82 -1.83
N LEU A 69 26.18 10.32 -1.92
CA LEU A 69 26.74 11.26 -0.94
C LEU A 69 26.05 12.64 -1.05
N ARG A 70 25.52 12.99 -2.20
CA ARG A 70 24.74 14.21 -2.41
C ARG A 70 23.38 14.18 -1.72
N LEU A 71 22.70 13.00 -1.61
CA LEU A 71 21.34 12.87 -1.07
C LEU A 71 21.17 13.50 0.33
N PRO A 72 22.01 13.21 1.35
CA PRO A 72 21.83 13.77 2.68
C PRO A 72 22.11 15.28 2.76
N THR A 73 22.79 15.85 1.78
CA THR A 73 23.11 17.29 1.70
C THR A 73 22.10 18.08 0.85
N ASP A 74 21.25 17.39 0.13
CA ASP A 74 20.17 17.98 -0.66
C ASP A 74 18.96 18.24 0.24
N ALA A 75 18.77 19.48 0.67
CA ALA A 75 17.68 19.87 1.56
C ALA A 75 16.30 19.48 1.00
N ARG A 76 16.10 19.60 -0.32
CA ARG A 76 14.82 19.28 -0.96
C ARG A 76 14.55 17.78 -0.96
N PHE A 77 15.59 16.94 -1.13
CA PHE A 77 15.47 15.50 -0.96
C PHE A 77 15.11 15.13 0.48
N VAL A 78 15.81 15.70 1.47
CA VAL A 78 15.54 15.41 2.89
C VAL A 78 14.13 15.82 3.30
N GLU A 79 13.66 17.00 2.86
CA GLU A 79 12.27 17.43 3.06
C GLU A 79 11.27 16.47 2.39
N SER A 80 11.55 16.02 1.16
CA SER A 80 10.68 15.08 0.45
C SER A 80 10.58 13.72 1.13
N VAL A 81 11.67 13.25 1.77
CA VAL A 81 11.65 12.04 2.64
C VAL A 81 10.73 12.26 3.82
N TRP A 82 10.85 13.38 4.52
CA TRP A 82 9.98 13.73 5.65
C TRP A 82 8.51 13.80 5.24
N HIS A 83 8.20 14.51 4.16
CA HIS A 83 6.84 14.61 3.63
C HIS A 83 6.27 13.23 3.27
N THR A 84 7.08 12.35 2.65
CA THR A 84 6.67 11.00 2.31
C THR A 84 6.34 10.19 3.57
N LEU A 85 7.18 10.27 4.61
CA LEU A 85 6.95 9.55 5.87
C LEU A 85 5.68 10.03 6.57
N VAL A 86 5.48 11.34 6.70
CA VAL A 86 4.29 11.92 7.33
C VAL A 86 3.03 11.58 6.54
N TYR A 87 3.06 11.80 5.22
CA TYR A 87 1.95 11.48 4.33
C TYR A 87 1.58 9.99 4.42
N THR A 88 2.56 9.09 4.31
CA THR A 88 2.35 7.65 4.39
C THR A 88 1.79 7.23 5.74
N ALA A 89 2.37 7.70 6.84
CA ALA A 89 1.92 7.35 8.19
C ALA A 89 0.45 7.73 8.40
N LEU A 90 0.05 8.95 8.02
CA LEU A 90 -1.31 9.43 8.15
C LEU A 90 -2.27 8.73 7.18
N SER A 91 -1.86 8.53 5.91
CA SER A 91 -2.64 7.84 4.87
C SER A 91 -2.80 6.34 5.10
N VAL A 92 -2.06 5.78 6.05
CA VAL A 92 -2.27 4.41 6.55
C VAL A 92 -3.10 4.42 7.83
N ALA A 93 -2.71 5.22 8.82
CA ALA A 93 -3.34 5.20 10.14
C ALA A 93 -4.82 5.62 10.09
N LEU A 94 -5.16 6.70 9.37
CA LEU A 94 -6.53 7.19 9.33
C LEU A 94 -7.50 6.22 8.64
N PRO A 95 -7.21 5.66 7.44
CA PRO A 95 -8.05 4.62 6.87
C PRO A 95 -8.14 3.36 7.73
N LEU A 96 -7.08 2.96 8.44
CA LEU A 96 -7.13 1.81 9.35
C LEU A 96 -8.11 2.05 10.49
N ILE A 97 -8.07 3.21 11.12
CA ILE A 97 -8.99 3.57 12.20
C ILE A 97 -10.43 3.68 11.67
N LEU A 98 -10.66 4.51 10.67
CA LEU A 98 -12.01 4.78 10.14
C LEU A 98 -12.59 3.55 9.43
N GLY A 99 -11.79 2.79 8.69
CA GLY A 99 -12.21 1.56 8.04
C GLY A 99 -12.58 0.47 9.04
N THR A 100 -11.85 0.36 10.15
CA THR A 100 -12.19 -0.56 11.24
C THR A 100 -13.51 -0.15 11.90
N LEU A 101 -13.69 1.13 12.20
CA LEU A 101 -14.96 1.64 12.75
C LEU A 101 -16.12 1.36 11.79
N ALA A 102 -15.93 1.65 10.50
CA ALA A 102 -16.92 1.34 9.48
C ALA A 102 -17.22 -0.16 9.40
N ALA A 103 -16.19 -1.03 9.46
CA ALA A 103 -16.37 -2.48 9.44
C ALA A 103 -17.20 -2.98 10.63
N VAL A 104 -16.95 -2.45 11.84
CA VAL A 104 -17.75 -2.78 13.02
C VAL A 104 -19.21 -2.37 12.82
N ILE A 105 -19.49 -1.17 12.32
CA ILE A 105 -20.83 -0.69 12.01
C ILE A 105 -21.50 -1.59 10.96
N PHE A 106 -20.81 -1.85 9.85
CA PHE A 106 -21.35 -2.68 8.77
C PHE A 106 -21.39 -4.19 9.10
N ASN A 107 -20.81 -4.62 10.21
CA ASN A 107 -20.98 -5.99 10.73
C ASN A 107 -22.32 -6.16 11.44
N THR A 108 -22.91 -5.09 11.98
CA THR A 108 -24.23 -5.13 12.62
C THR A 108 -25.36 -5.26 11.59
N LYS A 109 -26.50 -5.81 12.03
CA LYS A 109 -27.70 -5.92 11.17
C LYS A 109 -28.52 -4.63 11.30
N PHE A 110 -28.67 -3.89 10.21
CA PHE A 110 -29.57 -2.73 10.11
C PHE A 110 -30.23 -2.66 8.71
N PRO A 111 -31.37 -1.94 8.61
CA PRO A 111 -32.09 -1.85 7.33
C PRO A 111 -31.24 -1.19 6.25
N LEU A 112 -31.39 -1.63 5.00
CA LEU A 112 -30.65 -1.13 3.83
C LEU A 112 -29.13 -1.21 3.93
N ARG A 113 -28.57 -2.04 4.83
CA ARG A 113 -27.10 -2.22 5.00
C ARG A 113 -26.37 -2.44 3.68
N GLY A 114 -26.94 -3.26 2.78
CA GLY A 114 -26.33 -3.54 1.48
C GLY A 114 -26.20 -2.29 0.60
N PHE A 115 -27.24 -1.45 0.59
CA PHE A 115 -27.24 -0.17 -0.14
C PHE A 115 -26.18 0.78 0.41
N PHE A 116 -26.16 1.02 1.72
CA PHE A 116 -25.17 1.91 2.35
C PHE A 116 -23.74 1.39 2.19
N ARG A 117 -23.54 0.07 2.25
CA ARG A 117 -22.23 -0.53 1.97
C ARG A 117 -21.81 -0.29 0.52
N GLY A 118 -22.73 -0.45 -0.44
CA GLY A 118 -22.47 -0.14 -1.85
C GLY A 118 -22.06 1.33 -2.04
N LEU A 119 -22.82 2.27 -1.47
CA LEU A 119 -22.51 3.70 -1.51
C LEU A 119 -21.15 4.03 -0.88
N PHE A 120 -20.83 3.40 0.25
CA PHE A 120 -19.55 3.61 0.95
C PHE A 120 -18.33 3.14 0.13
N ILE A 121 -18.51 2.16 -0.77
CA ILE A 121 -17.44 1.60 -1.61
C ILE A 121 -17.16 2.47 -2.85
N LEU A 122 -18.08 3.31 -3.28
CA LEU A 122 -17.96 4.11 -4.52
C LEU A 122 -16.65 4.93 -4.61
N PRO A 123 -16.15 5.57 -3.54
CA PRO A 123 -14.92 6.35 -3.62
C PRO A 123 -13.72 5.58 -4.18
N MET A 124 -13.53 4.35 -3.76
CA MET A 124 -12.38 3.54 -4.19
C MET A 124 -12.47 3.03 -5.64
N MET A 125 -13.65 3.14 -6.27
CA MET A 125 -13.85 2.74 -7.67
C MET A 125 -13.50 3.84 -8.66
N ALA A 126 -13.40 5.09 -8.20
CA ALA A 126 -13.07 6.22 -9.05
C ALA A 126 -11.56 6.31 -9.32
N THR A 127 -11.19 6.81 -10.51
CA THR A 127 -9.79 6.99 -10.87
C THR A 127 -9.15 8.11 -10.04
N PRO A 128 -7.87 7.98 -9.62
CA PRO A 128 -7.20 9.00 -8.80
C PRO A 128 -7.25 10.41 -9.40
N VAL A 129 -7.08 10.53 -10.71
CA VAL A 129 -7.12 11.82 -11.41
C VAL A 129 -8.51 12.47 -11.34
N ALA A 130 -9.58 11.70 -11.53
CA ALA A 130 -10.95 12.24 -11.42
C ALA A 130 -11.23 12.71 -9.99
N ILE A 131 -10.81 11.94 -8.99
CA ILE A 131 -10.91 12.33 -7.57
C ILE A 131 -10.15 13.62 -7.32
N ALA A 132 -8.90 13.70 -7.79
CA ALA A 132 -8.08 14.89 -7.62
C ALA A 132 -8.74 16.15 -8.17
N LEU A 133 -9.33 16.10 -9.36
CA LEU A 133 -10.04 17.23 -9.96
C LEU A 133 -11.24 17.69 -9.12
N VAL A 134 -12.07 16.74 -8.66
CA VAL A 134 -13.22 17.06 -7.79
C VAL A 134 -12.75 17.67 -6.48
N TRP A 135 -11.75 17.10 -5.82
CA TRP A 135 -11.24 17.61 -4.55
C TRP A 135 -10.54 18.96 -4.70
N THR A 136 -9.87 19.25 -5.83
CA THR A 136 -9.30 20.58 -6.11
C THR A 136 -10.40 21.64 -6.14
N MET A 137 -11.56 21.33 -6.74
CA MET A 137 -12.72 22.25 -6.71
C MET A 137 -13.28 22.39 -5.29
N MET A 138 -13.35 21.32 -4.51
CA MET A 138 -13.84 21.34 -3.13
C MET A 138 -12.91 22.13 -2.20
N PHE A 139 -11.60 22.09 -2.44
CA PHE A 139 -10.58 22.84 -1.67
C PHE A 139 -10.46 24.31 -2.06
N HIS A 140 -11.19 24.78 -3.07
CA HIS A 140 -11.08 26.18 -3.51
C HIS A 140 -11.41 27.14 -2.35
N PRO A 141 -10.50 28.09 -1.99
CA PRO A 141 -10.65 28.89 -0.76
C PRO A 141 -11.93 29.74 -0.69
N GLN A 142 -12.38 30.29 -1.82
CA GLN A 142 -13.57 31.19 -1.86
C GLN A 142 -14.85 30.45 -2.31
N LEU A 143 -14.73 29.48 -3.26
CA LEU A 143 -15.87 28.84 -3.91
C LEU A 143 -16.07 27.38 -3.49
N GLY A 144 -15.13 26.82 -2.74
CA GLY A 144 -15.14 25.41 -2.35
C GLY A 144 -16.18 25.09 -1.29
N ILE A 145 -16.89 23.97 -1.49
CA ILE A 145 -17.93 23.50 -0.56
C ILE A 145 -17.41 23.28 0.86
N LEU A 146 -16.14 22.91 1.02
CA LEU A 146 -15.58 22.62 2.34
C LEU A 146 -15.52 23.86 3.23
N ASN A 147 -15.14 25.01 2.69
CA ASN A 147 -15.16 26.28 3.44
C ASN A 147 -16.58 26.77 3.71
N TYR A 148 -17.52 26.51 2.82
CA TYR A 148 -18.94 26.78 3.09
C TYR A 148 -19.43 25.90 4.27
N LEU A 149 -19.09 24.61 4.32
CA LEU A 149 -19.45 23.75 5.45
C LEU A 149 -18.77 24.19 6.76
N LEU A 150 -17.50 24.63 6.73
CA LEU A 150 -16.83 25.19 7.90
C LEU A 150 -17.55 26.42 8.42
N SER A 151 -18.00 27.34 7.54
CA SER A 151 -18.72 28.54 7.93
C SER A 151 -20.07 28.22 8.59
N MET A 152 -20.76 27.16 8.16
CA MET A 152 -22.04 26.73 8.79
C MET A 152 -21.89 26.29 10.25
N VAL A 153 -20.71 25.80 10.64
CA VAL A 153 -20.40 25.41 12.03
C VAL A 153 -19.56 26.46 12.77
N GLY A 154 -19.42 27.66 12.20
CA GLY A 154 -18.73 28.81 12.83
C GLY A 154 -17.21 28.69 12.83
N LEU A 155 -16.62 27.79 12.03
CA LEU A 155 -15.18 27.66 11.91
C LEU A 155 -14.59 28.59 10.84
N PRO A 156 -13.35 29.08 11.01
CA PRO A 156 -12.70 29.96 10.03
C PRO A 156 -12.41 29.17 8.74
N PRO A 157 -12.42 29.88 7.59
CA PRO A 157 -12.06 29.24 6.31
C PRO A 157 -10.61 28.79 6.31
N SER A 158 -10.35 27.64 5.70
CA SER A 158 -9.00 27.06 5.52
C SER A 158 -8.50 27.32 4.11
N LEU A 159 -7.18 27.48 3.96
CA LEU A 159 -6.54 27.52 2.65
C LEU A 159 -6.25 26.13 2.07
N TRP A 160 -6.53 25.07 2.86
CA TRP A 160 -6.39 23.67 2.44
C TRP A 160 -5.03 23.41 1.77
N VAL A 161 -5.06 23.04 0.49
CA VAL A 161 -3.86 22.71 -0.33
C VAL A 161 -3.03 23.94 -0.74
N PHE A 162 -3.52 25.16 -0.51
CA PHE A 162 -2.84 26.38 -0.88
C PHE A 162 -1.98 27.00 0.26
N HIS A 163 -1.87 26.33 1.40
CA HIS A 163 -1.01 26.74 2.50
C HIS A 163 -0.07 25.61 2.93
N PRO A 164 1.24 25.88 3.17
CA PRO A 164 2.23 24.85 3.47
C PRO A 164 1.85 23.93 4.62
N ALA A 165 1.34 24.46 5.73
CA ALA A 165 1.01 23.66 6.91
C ALA A 165 -0.22 22.77 6.73
N THR A 166 -1.10 23.05 5.77
CA THR A 166 -2.36 22.32 5.55
C THR A 166 -2.32 21.45 4.28
N ALA A 167 -1.31 21.60 3.42
CA ALA A 167 -1.24 20.88 2.15
C ALA A 167 -1.21 19.34 2.34
N ILE A 168 -0.27 18.82 3.12
CA ILE A 168 -0.21 17.37 3.41
C ILE A 168 -1.48 16.88 4.13
N PRO A 169 -1.97 17.50 5.21
CA PRO A 169 -3.23 17.09 5.84
C PRO A 169 -4.42 17.06 4.87
N SER A 170 -4.50 18.02 3.94
CA SER A 170 -5.57 18.05 2.93
C SER A 170 -5.46 16.87 1.94
N LEU A 171 -4.26 16.57 1.47
CA LEU A 171 -4.02 15.40 0.61
C LEU A 171 -4.32 14.09 1.34
N VAL A 172 -3.95 13.98 2.62
CA VAL A 172 -4.27 12.83 3.47
C VAL A 172 -5.79 12.66 3.65
N LEU A 173 -6.55 13.75 3.71
CA LEU A 173 -8.02 13.71 3.76
C LEU A 173 -8.59 13.04 2.50
N VAL A 174 -8.09 13.39 1.31
CA VAL A 174 -8.48 12.78 0.03
C VAL A 174 -8.19 11.28 0.03
N GLU A 175 -6.96 10.91 0.38
CA GLU A 175 -6.52 9.51 0.48
C GLU A 175 -7.36 8.72 1.48
N THR A 176 -7.61 9.29 2.63
CA THR A 176 -8.43 8.67 3.67
C THR A 176 -9.84 8.38 3.16
N TRP A 177 -10.49 9.37 2.54
CA TRP A 177 -11.82 9.20 1.97
C TRP A 177 -11.85 8.13 0.88
N GLN A 178 -10.87 8.12 0.00
CA GLN A 178 -10.80 7.17 -1.12
C GLN A 178 -10.57 5.73 -0.64
N TRP A 179 -9.70 5.51 0.35
CA TRP A 179 -9.21 4.18 0.68
C TRP A 179 -9.76 3.58 1.98
N THR A 180 -10.49 4.34 2.78
CA THR A 180 -11.22 3.81 3.96
C THR A 180 -12.12 2.62 3.60
N PRO A 181 -12.84 2.61 2.45
CA PRO A 181 -13.67 1.47 2.05
C PRO A 181 -12.88 0.16 1.85
N LEU A 182 -11.66 0.22 1.33
CA LEU A 182 -10.81 -0.96 1.15
C LEU A 182 -10.50 -1.60 2.51
N VAL A 183 -10.07 -0.78 3.46
CA VAL A 183 -9.79 -1.25 4.82
C VAL A 183 -11.04 -1.83 5.47
N MET A 184 -12.17 -1.14 5.33
CA MET A 184 -13.47 -1.63 5.83
C MET A 184 -13.79 -3.02 5.26
N LEU A 185 -13.58 -3.26 3.97
CA LEU A 185 -13.86 -4.57 3.36
C LEU A 185 -12.95 -5.68 3.90
N ILE A 186 -11.66 -5.40 4.06
CA ILE A 186 -10.69 -6.38 4.58
C ILE A 186 -11.03 -6.73 6.03
N VAL A 187 -11.26 -5.71 6.86
CA VAL A 187 -11.58 -5.90 8.29
C VAL A 187 -12.95 -6.56 8.47
N LEU A 188 -13.94 -6.18 7.67
CA LEU A 188 -15.27 -6.80 7.70
C LEU A 188 -15.21 -8.28 7.31
N GLY A 189 -14.36 -8.64 6.33
CA GLY A 189 -14.07 -10.04 6.02
C GLY A 189 -13.51 -10.79 7.23
N GLY A 190 -12.58 -10.18 7.97
CA GLY A 190 -12.07 -10.71 9.23
C GLY A 190 -13.15 -10.88 10.30
N LEU A 191 -13.95 -9.85 10.55
CA LEU A 191 -15.03 -9.89 11.55
C LEU A 191 -16.07 -10.97 11.25
N THR A 192 -16.41 -11.19 9.96
CA THR A 192 -17.37 -12.22 9.57
C THR A 192 -16.82 -13.65 9.65
N ALA A 193 -15.50 -13.81 9.75
CA ALA A 193 -14.85 -15.11 9.91
C ALA A 193 -14.70 -15.55 11.38
N ILE A 194 -14.97 -14.66 12.35
CA ILE A 194 -14.90 -14.98 13.78
C ILE A 194 -16.10 -15.86 14.15
N PRO A 195 -15.87 -17.01 14.83
CA PRO A 195 -16.96 -17.84 15.36
C PRO A 195 -17.85 -17.08 16.37
N SER A 196 -19.09 -17.54 16.59
CA SER A 196 -20.02 -16.88 17.51
C SER A 196 -19.73 -17.16 18.98
N GLU A 197 -19.08 -18.29 19.30
CA GLU A 197 -18.89 -18.78 20.66
C GLU A 197 -18.20 -17.78 21.60
N PRO A 198 -17.10 -17.08 21.21
CA PRO A 198 -16.49 -16.07 22.08
C PRO A 198 -17.43 -14.89 22.39
N TYR A 199 -18.32 -14.53 21.46
CA TYR A 199 -19.29 -13.44 21.67
C TYR A 199 -20.43 -13.87 22.61
N GLU A 200 -20.90 -15.11 22.47
CA GLU A 200 -21.93 -15.69 23.35
C GLU A 200 -21.41 -15.81 24.79
N SER A 201 -20.18 -16.29 24.98
CA SER A 201 -19.53 -16.35 26.28
C SER A 201 -19.41 -14.97 26.92
N ALA A 202 -18.94 -13.97 26.14
CA ALA A 202 -18.82 -12.59 26.61
C ALA A 202 -20.17 -11.98 27.04
N GLN A 203 -21.27 -12.33 26.35
CA GLN A 203 -22.62 -11.89 26.72
C GLN A 203 -23.06 -12.50 28.07
N ILE A 204 -22.76 -13.78 28.28
CA ILE A 204 -23.05 -14.47 29.54
C ILE A 204 -22.29 -13.83 30.72
N ASP A 205 -21.01 -13.46 30.46
CA ASP A 205 -20.14 -12.79 31.44
C ASP A 205 -20.49 -11.30 31.66
N GLY A 206 -21.49 -10.76 30.96
CA GLY A 206 -21.93 -9.36 31.07
C GLY A 206 -20.95 -8.34 30.48
N ALA A 207 -20.11 -8.74 29.50
CA ALA A 207 -19.17 -7.84 28.87
C ALA A 207 -19.87 -6.72 28.08
N THR A 208 -19.40 -5.49 28.24
CA THR A 208 -19.88 -4.35 27.46
C THR A 208 -19.42 -4.44 25.99
N PRO A 209 -20.11 -3.78 25.04
CA PRO A 209 -19.71 -3.77 23.62
C PRO A 209 -18.26 -3.33 23.40
N TRP A 210 -17.76 -2.36 24.19
CA TRP A 210 -16.37 -1.92 24.13
C TRP A 210 -15.38 -2.98 24.62
N GLN A 211 -15.73 -3.70 25.69
CA GLN A 211 -14.92 -4.83 26.19
C GLN A 211 -14.87 -5.97 25.18
N THR A 212 -16.02 -6.33 24.61
CA THR A 212 -16.11 -7.33 23.55
C THR A 212 -15.27 -6.93 22.33
N PHE A 213 -15.35 -5.68 21.89
CA PHE A 213 -14.51 -5.20 20.80
C PHE A 213 -13.01 -5.25 21.16
N ARG A 214 -12.62 -4.70 22.32
CA ARG A 214 -11.21 -4.54 22.71
C ARG A 214 -10.51 -5.87 23.01
N TYR A 215 -11.23 -6.82 23.60
CA TYR A 215 -10.63 -8.07 24.09
C TYR A 215 -10.92 -9.29 23.22
N ILE A 216 -11.94 -9.24 22.35
CA ILE A 216 -12.30 -10.36 21.47
C ILE A 216 -12.11 -9.93 20.00
N SER A 217 -12.89 -8.96 19.51
CA SER A 217 -12.89 -8.63 18.08
C SER A 217 -11.54 -8.10 17.61
N LEU A 218 -10.96 -7.11 18.30
CA LEU A 218 -9.72 -6.44 17.88
C LEU A 218 -8.53 -7.41 17.81
N PRO A 219 -8.26 -8.28 18.80
CA PRO A 219 -7.20 -9.28 18.69
C PRO A 219 -7.41 -10.24 17.52
N MET A 220 -8.64 -10.71 17.30
CA MET A 220 -8.94 -11.69 16.26
C MET A 220 -8.88 -11.11 14.84
N ILE A 221 -9.15 -9.81 14.67
CA ILE A 221 -9.01 -9.13 13.37
C ILE A 221 -7.60 -8.56 13.13
N MET A 222 -6.69 -8.64 14.10
CA MET A 222 -5.34 -8.10 13.99
C MET A 222 -4.59 -8.58 12.72
N PRO A 223 -4.65 -9.86 12.31
CA PRO A 223 -4.04 -10.32 11.07
C PRO A 223 -4.56 -9.58 9.82
N PHE A 224 -5.86 -9.28 9.78
CA PHE A 224 -6.50 -8.55 8.69
C PHE A 224 -6.10 -7.07 8.70
N LEU A 225 -5.96 -6.47 9.89
CA LEU A 225 -5.44 -5.11 10.04
C LEU A 225 -4.00 -4.99 9.53
N PHE A 226 -3.13 -5.97 9.82
CA PHE A 226 -1.77 -5.99 9.26
C PHE A 226 -1.76 -6.12 7.74
N ILE A 227 -2.62 -6.96 7.16
CA ILE A 227 -2.75 -7.08 5.70
C ILE A 227 -3.19 -5.75 5.11
N ALA A 228 -4.24 -5.12 5.67
CA ALA A 228 -4.71 -3.82 5.23
C ALA A 228 -3.63 -2.74 5.35
N ALA A 229 -2.90 -2.70 6.48
CA ALA A 229 -1.80 -1.78 6.72
C ALA A 229 -0.67 -1.94 5.69
N MET A 230 -0.29 -3.18 5.38
CA MET A 230 0.76 -3.45 4.38
C MET A 230 0.36 -2.99 2.98
N ILE A 231 -0.86 -3.31 2.54
CA ILE A 231 -1.38 -2.86 1.24
C ILE A 231 -1.38 -1.34 1.19
N ARG A 232 -1.97 -0.69 2.20
CA ARG A 232 -2.05 0.78 2.26
C ARG A 232 -0.69 1.46 2.33
N MET A 233 0.26 0.89 3.08
CA MET A 233 1.60 1.44 3.18
C MET A 233 2.32 1.42 1.83
N ILE A 234 2.28 0.28 1.11
CA ILE A 234 2.92 0.16 -0.20
C ILE A 234 2.31 1.14 -1.19
N ASP A 235 0.98 1.33 -1.17
CA ASP A 235 0.29 2.25 -2.07
C ASP A 235 0.55 3.72 -1.69
N ALA A 236 0.45 4.08 -0.41
CA ALA A 236 0.66 5.44 0.06
C ALA A 236 2.10 5.95 -0.16
N VAL A 237 3.12 5.10 0.09
CA VAL A 237 4.52 5.47 -0.17
C VAL A 237 4.76 5.79 -1.64
N LYS A 238 4.09 5.07 -2.55
CA LYS A 238 4.22 5.27 -4.00
C LYS A 238 3.24 6.31 -4.57
N SER A 239 2.41 6.93 -3.74
CA SER A 239 1.39 7.89 -4.19
C SER A 239 2.03 9.01 -5.01
N PHE A 240 1.52 9.22 -6.21
CA PHE A 240 1.96 10.24 -7.15
C PHE A 240 0.77 11.02 -7.72
N ASP A 241 -0.22 10.30 -8.27
CA ASP A 241 -1.29 10.87 -9.10
C ASP A 241 -2.09 11.95 -8.37
N ILE A 242 -2.51 11.70 -7.13
CA ILE A 242 -3.30 12.64 -6.32
C ILE A 242 -2.46 13.87 -5.97
N ILE A 243 -1.21 13.66 -5.53
CA ILE A 243 -0.31 14.76 -5.14
C ILE A 243 0.02 15.64 -6.36
N PHE A 244 0.38 15.00 -7.48
CA PHE A 244 0.69 15.69 -8.71
C PHE A 244 -0.52 16.47 -9.26
N ALA A 245 -1.71 15.85 -9.30
CA ALA A 245 -2.88 16.45 -9.89
C ALA A 245 -3.48 17.59 -9.02
N ILE A 246 -3.34 17.52 -7.68
CA ILE A 246 -3.91 18.56 -6.79
C ILE A 246 -2.92 19.69 -6.53
N THR A 247 -1.66 19.37 -6.17
CA THR A 247 -0.71 20.36 -5.64
C THR A 247 0.54 20.54 -6.49
N GLN A 248 0.89 19.55 -7.32
CA GLN A 248 2.20 19.49 -8.00
C GLN A 248 3.39 19.65 -7.03
N GLY A 249 3.21 19.23 -5.76
CA GLY A 249 4.21 19.38 -4.71
C GLY A 249 4.14 20.69 -3.93
N GLY A 250 3.29 21.65 -4.37
CA GLY A 250 3.15 22.97 -3.77
C GLY A 250 2.31 23.02 -2.48
N PRO A 251 2.22 24.23 -1.88
CA PRO A 251 2.92 25.46 -2.23
C PRO A 251 4.43 25.39 -1.91
N GLY A 252 5.26 25.89 -2.82
CA GLY A 252 6.71 25.67 -2.77
C GLY A 252 7.07 24.21 -2.94
N SER A 253 7.63 23.56 -1.92
CA SER A 253 7.88 22.10 -1.83
C SER A 253 7.10 21.41 -0.70
N ALA A 254 6.11 22.11 -0.10
CA ALA A 254 5.47 21.68 1.16
C ALA A 254 4.67 20.37 1.09
N SER A 255 4.32 19.91 -0.10
CA SER A 255 3.67 18.61 -0.32
C SER A 255 4.44 17.71 -1.28
N GLU A 256 5.69 18.06 -1.57
CA GLU A 256 6.53 17.28 -2.46
C GLU A 256 7.02 16.00 -1.75
N THR A 257 6.55 14.85 -2.20
CA THR A 257 7.02 13.52 -1.76
C THR A 257 8.24 13.09 -2.58
N ILE A 258 8.96 12.05 -2.12
CA ILE A 258 10.11 11.50 -2.85
C ILE A 258 9.74 11.13 -4.29
N ASN A 259 8.56 10.54 -4.50
CA ASN A 259 8.12 10.12 -5.82
C ASN A 259 7.93 11.33 -6.76
N LEU A 260 7.41 12.42 -6.25
CA LEU A 260 7.25 13.66 -7.00
C LEU A 260 8.58 14.39 -7.21
N TYR A 261 9.45 14.42 -6.19
CA TYR A 261 10.80 14.94 -6.32
C TYR A 261 11.62 14.17 -7.36
N LEU A 262 11.56 12.84 -7.31
CA LEU A 262 12.15 11.95 -8.31
C LEU A 262 11.68 12.29 -9.73
N TYR A 263 10.37 12.49 -9.90
CA TYR A 263 9.81 12.90 -11.19
C TYR A 263 10.40 14.24 -11.65
N SER A 264 10.51 15.22 -10.76
CA SER A 264 11.09 16.52 -11.05
C SER A 264 12.57 16.41 -11.46
N VAL A 265 13.36 15.61 -10.74
CA VAL A 265 14.78 15.40 -11.06
C VAL A 265 14.97 14.68 -12.40
N ALA A 266 14.17 13.64 -12.67
CA ALA A 266 14.30 12.84 -13.88
C ALA A 266 13.79 13.57 -15.13
N PHE A 267 12.62 14.20 -15.06
CA PHE A 267 11.88 14.67 -16.23
C PHE A 267 11.82 16.19 -16.38
N VAL A 268 12.09 16.97 -15.31
CA VAL A 268 12.16 18.42 -15.37
C VAL A 268 13.61 18.91 -15.40
N TYR A 269 14.47 18.35 -14.55
CA TYR A 269 15.89 18.74 -14.50
C TYR A 269 16.78 17.85 -15.38
N TYR A 270 16.24 16.74 -15.89
CA TYR A 270 16.95 15.80 -16.77
C TYR A 270 18.25 15.24 -16.16
N ASP A 271 18.35 15.17 -14.83
CA ASP A 271 19.48 14.61 -14.10
C ASP A 271 19.23 13.11 -13.82
N VAL A 272 19.43 12.29 -14.86
CA VAL A 272 19.06 10.87 -14.84
C VAL A 272 19.93 10.06 -13.88
N GLY A 273 21.22 10.41 -13.75
CA GLY A 273 22.14 9.74 -12.83
C GLY A 273 21.71 9.94 -11.38
N TYR A 274 21.42 11.17 -10.98
CA TYR A 274 20.95 11.48 -9.64
C TYR A 274 19.54 10.92 -9.38
N ALA A 275 18.62 11.02 -10.35
CA ALA A 275 17.31 10.42 -10.25
C ALA A 275 17.39 8.89 -10.01
N SER A 276 18.31 8.20 -10.69
CA SER A 276 18.54 6.77 -10.50
C SER A 276 19.01 6.44 -9.09
N ALA A 277 19.86 7.26 -8.47
CA ALA A 277 20.26 7.11 -7.07
C ALA A 277 19.07 7.31 -6.11
N ILE A 278 18.20 8.29 -6.38
CA ILE A 278 16.96 8.50 -5.61
C ILE A 278 16.05 7.26 -5.70
N VAL A 279 15.87 6.66 -6.90
CA VAL A 279 15.07 5.43 -7.07
C VAL A 279 15.60 4.30 -6.20
N VAL A 280 16.91 4.07 -6.19
CA VAL A 280 17.52 2.98 -5.41
C VAL A 280 17.30 3.20 -3.91
N VAL A 281 17.52 4.43 -3.41
CA VAL A 281 17.30 4.75 -1.98
C VAL A 281 15.82 4.71 -1.62
N PHE A 282 14.94 5.19 -2.50
CA PHE A 282 13.50 5.12 -2.30
C PHE A 282 12.99 3.67 -2.20
N PHE A 283 13.49 2.79 -3.06
CA PHE A 283 13.15 1.38 -2.99
C PHE A 283 13.66 0.72 -1.71
N ALA A 284 14.88 1.05 -1.28
CA ALA A 284 15.42 0.60 0.00
C ALA A 284 14.54 1.06 1.18
N LEU A 285 14.04 2.30 1.13
CA LEU A 285 13.10 2.83 2.13
C LEU A 285 11.79 2.03 2.16
N ILE A 286 11.23 1.70 1.00
CA ILE A 286 10.01 0.87 0.90
C ILE A 286 10.24 -0.50 1.53
N ILE A 287 11.37 -1.15 1.22
CA ILE A 287 11.74 -2.46 1.81
C ILE A 287 11.89 -2.34 3.32
N ALA A 288 12.55 -1.29 3.81
CA ALA A 288 12.74 -1.07 5.24
C ALA A 288 11.40 -0.89 5.98
N LEU A 289 10.49 -0.08 5.43
CA LEU A 289 9.14 0.12 5.98
C LEU A 289 8.31 -1.18 5.97
N ALA A 290 8.34 -1.93 4.86
CA ALA A 290 7.68 -3.22 4.76
C ALA A 290 8.25 -4.23 5.76
N GLY A 291 9.57 -4.29 5.88
CA GLY A 291 10.27 -5.13 6.86
C GLY A 291 9.92 -4.78 8.30
N ALA A 292 9.83 -3.49 8.62
CA ALA A 292 9.42 -3.02 9.94
C ALA A 292 7.99 -3.49 10.30
N LEU A 293 7.04 -3.36 9.36
CA LEU A 293 5.68 -3.86 9.57
C LEU A 293 5.62 -5.37 9.73
N LEU A 294 6.38 -6.12 8.93
CA LEU A 294 6.45 -7.58 9.05
C LEU A 294 7.04 -8.00 10.41
N HIS A 295 8.07 -7.30 10.88
CA HIS A 295 8.64 -7.56 12.20
C HIS A 295 7.66 -7.27 13.34
N LEU A 296 6.90 -6.17 13.26
CA LEU A 296 5.83 -5.87 14.20
C LEU A 296 4.76 -6.97 14.21
N ARG A 297 4.35 -7.46 13.03
CA ARG A 297 3.40 -8.58 12.90
C ARG A 297 3.89 -9.84 13.62
N GLN A 298 5.15 -10.21 13.44
CA GLN A 298 5.72 -11.41 14.06
C GLN A 298 5.69 -11.35 15.60
N ARG A 299 5.93 -10.17 16.18
CA ARG A 299 5.88 -9.98 17.63
C ARG A 299 4.48 -10.13 18.22
N THR A 300 3.44 -9.81 17.46
CA THR A 300 2.04 -9.95 17.91
C THR A 300 1.53 -11.39 17.81
N HIS A 301 2.00 -12.19 16.84
CA HIS A 301 1.62 -13.60 16.70
C HIS A 301 2.34 -14.56 17.66
N TRP A 302 3.48 -14.15 18.26
CA TRP A 302 4.24 -15.02 19.16
C TRP A 302 3.48 -15.34 20.46
N ASN A 303 2.53 -14.49 20.85
CA ASN A 303 1.76 -14.70 22.07
C ASN A 303 0.63 -15.73 21.93
N ASP A 304 0.20 -16.06 20.69
CA ASP A 304 -0.91 -16.98 20.45
C ASP A 304 -0.45 -18.46 20.31
N ALA A 305 0.84 -18.68 20.01
CA ALA A 305 1.41 -20.02 19.82
C ALA A 305 1.93 -20.67 21.13
N GLY A 306 1.95 -19.94 22.23
CA GLY A 306 2.47 -20.41 23.53
C GLY A 306 1.43 -21.08 24.44
N GLY A 307 0.18 -21.23 24.00
CA GLY A 307 -0.93 -21.72 24.82
C GLY A 307 -1.33 -23.18 24.64
N SER A 308 -0.58 -23.98 23.89
CA SER A 308 -0.84 -25.43 23.72
C SER A 308 0.45 -26.25 23.80
N ALA A 309 0.94 -26.44 25.02
CA ALA A 309 1.85 -27.53 25.38
C ALA A 309 1.39 -28.11 26.71
#